data_a975e00b9ef9b913a5b23092f3e77cfe
#
_entry.id   a975e00b9ef9b913a5b23092f3e77cfe
#
_cell.length_a   1.000
_cell.length_b   1.000
_cell.length_c   1.000
_cell.angle_alpha   90.00
_cell.angle_beta   90.00
_cell.angle_gamma   90.00
#
_symmetry.space_group_name_H-M   'P 1'
#
loop_
_entity.id
_entity.type
_entity.pdbx_description
1 polymer ?
#
loop_
_entity_poly.entity_id
_entity_poly.type
_entity_poly.pdbx_seq_one_letter_code
_entity_poly.pdbx_strand_id
1 'polypeptide(L)'
;MHDTTALLIELGAVILGLGLLGRLAGRVGFSPIPLYLLAGLAFGHGGLLPMAASEEFIATGAEIGVILLLLLLGLEYSASELVTNLKTQYPSGIVDFVLNATPGAVAALVLGWGPVAAVALAGVTWISSSGVIAKVLGDLGRLGNRETPVVLGVLVIEDLAMAVYLPLLTALLAGLSLAGGSLTLLISLGSVGVVLYVALRHGRLISRAVSSDNPEMLLLVVLGLTVLVAGVAQELQVSAAVGAFLVGIALSGEVAEGAHNLLAPLRDLFAAVFFVFFGLNTDPAAIPPVLVPALILAVVTALTKIATGWYAARRAGVKTAGRWRTGGTLVARGEFSIVIAGLAVGVEPRIGPLATAYVLILVILGPLAARWTEPLARRFTPKQPPKAPPVTEKSGAEESGAEESGTGAETPVMPGAPDTAPSHG
;
A
#
# COMPACT_ATOMS: atom_id res chain seq x y z
N MET A 1 38.78 15.83 5.85
CA MET A 1 38.05 16.85 5.04
C MET A 1 37.71 16.36 3.63
N HIS A 2 38.55 15.53 2.97
CA HIS A 2 38.20 14.95 1.65
C HIS A 2 36.99 14.02 1.69
N ASP A 3 36.81 13.23 2.76
CA ASP A 3 35.67 12.31 2.88
C ASP A 3 34.29 13.00 2.91
N THR A 4 34.16 14.09 3.68
CA THR A 4 32.87 14.80 3.78
C THR A 4 32.46 15.48 2.47
N THR A 5 33.43 16.01 1.71
CA THR A 5 33.17 16.66 0.42
C THR A 5 32.74 15.62 -0.64
N ALA A 6 33.43 14.47 -0.70
CA ALA A 6 33.05 13.37 -1.58
C ALA A 6 31.66 12.84 -1.25
N LEU A 7 31.37 12.61 0.05
CA LEU A 7 30.05 12.20 0.53
C LEU A 7 28.93 13.16 0.09
N LEU A 8 29.13 14.49 0.25
CA LEU A 8 28.14 15.48 -0.16
C LEU A 8 27.90 15.49 -1.67
N ILE A 9 28.96 15.32 -2.47
CA ILE A 9 28.85 15.25 -3.93
C ILE A 9 28.09 13.99 -4.36
N GLU A 10 28.46 12.82 -3.81
CA GLU A 10 27.77 11.56 -4.13
C GLU A 10 26.30 11.59 -3.69
N LEU A 11 26.04 12.03 -2.47
CA LEU A 11 24.68 12.12 -1.94
C LEU A 11 23.82 13.09 -2.74
N GLY A 12 24.38 14.27 -3.08
CA GLY A 12 23.71 15.26 -3.92
C GLY A 12 23.41 14.70 -5.32
N ALA A 13 24.36 13.97 -5.92
CA ALA A 13 24.19 13.32 -7.21
C ALA A 13 23.11 12.23 -7.16
N VAL A 14 23.08 11.41 -6.10
CA VAL A 14 22.05 10.38 -5.90
C VAL A 14 20.67 11.01 -5.80
N ILE A 15 20.48 11.98 -4.89
CA ILE A 15 19.17 12.62 -4.68
C ILE A 15 18.70 13.31 -5.95
N LEU A 16 19.59 14.04 -6.65
CA LEU A 16 19.26 14.69 -7.92
C LEU A 16 18.89 13.64 -8.98
N GLY A 17 19.70 12.59 -9.11
CA GLY A 17 19.44 11.49 -10.03
C GLY A 17 18.08 10.82 -9.78
N LEU A 18 17.74 10.55 -8.52
CA LEU A 18 16.44 10.01 -8.13
C LEU A 18 15.29 10.95 -8.50
N GLY A 19 15.46 12.26 -8.27
CA GLY A 19 14.48 13.27 -8.69
C GLY A 19 14.26 13.29 -10.20
N LEU A 20 15.34 13.17 -10.99
CA LEU A 20 15.28 13.12 -12.46
C LEU A 20 14.62 11.82 -12.95
N LEU A 21 14.96 10.67 -12.35
CA LEU A 21 14.34 9.38 -12.65
C LEU A 21 12.86 9.37 -12.29
N GLY A 22 12.50 9.92 -11.12
CA GLY A 22 11.10 10.08 -10.70
C GLY A 22 10.31 10.96 -11.68
N ARG A 23 10.90 12.07 -12.14
CA ARG A 23 10.29 12.93 -13.16
C ARG A 23 10.10 12.22 -14.50
N LEU A 24 11.09 11.41 -14.90
CA LEU A 24 11.00 10.60 -16.12
C LEU A 24 9.88 9.57 -16.02
N ALA A 25 9.83 8.81 -14.92
CA ALA A 25 8.76 7.85 -14.67
C ALA A 25 7.37 8.50 -14.71
N GLY A 26 7.23 9.67 -14.05
CA GLY A 26 5.99 10.43 -14.04
C GLY A 26 5.51 10.88 -15.41
N ARG A 27 6.44 11.24 -16.34
CA ARG A 27 6.09 11.60 -17.72
C ARG A 27 5.50 10.44 -18.52
N VAL A 28 5.89 9.21 -18.20
CA VAL A 28 5.44 7.98 -18.89
C VAL A 28 4.25 7.34 -18.15
N GLY A 29 3.84 7.91 -17.01
CA GLY A 29 2.73 7.38 -16.19
C GLY A 29 3.08 6.10 -15.44
N PHE A 30 4.38 5.84 -15.17
CA PHE A 30 4.85 4.70 -14.42
C PHE A 30 5.26 5.07 -12.98
N SER A 31 5.25 4.08 -12.10
CA SER A 31 5.88 4.22 -10.78
C SER A 31 7.39 4.40 -10.93
N PRO A 32 8.04 5.27 -10.13
CA PRO A 32 9.49 5.45 -10.19
C PRO A 32 10.28 4.28 -9.58
N ILE A 33 9.65 3.39 -8.81
CA ILE A 33 10.29 2.27 -8.10
C ILE A 33 11.19 1.41 -9.01
N PRO A 34 10.76 0.97 -10.22
CA PRO A 34 11.63 0.21 -11.12
C PRO A 34 12.91 0.95 -11.48
N LEU A 35 12.81 2.27 -11.71
CA LEU A 35 13.98 3.07 -12.08
C LEU A 35 14.95 3.25 -10.90
N TYR A 36 14.44 3.36 -9.68
CA TYR A 36 15.27 3.41 -8.47
C TYR A 36 16.01 2.10 -8.24
N LEU A 37 15.34 0.95 -8.38
CA LEU A 37 15.96 -0.36 -8.30
C LEU A 37 17.03 -0.56 -9.39
N LEU A 38 16.73 -0.18 -10.63
CA LEU A 38 17.69 -0.25 -11.75
C LEU A 38 18.87 0.68 -11.55
N ALA A 39 18.66 1.88 -11.00
CA ALA A 39 19.76 2.79 -10.64
C ALA A 39 20.64 2.13 -9.56
N GLY A 40 20.05 1.57 -8.51
CA GLY A 40 20.81 0.82 -7.51
C GLY A 40 21.64 -0.32 -8.10
N LEU A 41 21.04 -1.14 -8.98
CA LEU A 41 21.74 -2.20 -9.69
C LEU A 41 22.92 -1.66 -10.57
N ALA A 42 22.75 -0.51 -11.20
CA ALA A 42 23.76 0.09 -12.06
C ALA A 42 24.96 0.65 -11.27
N PHE A 43 24.71 1.16 -10.06
CA PHE A 43 25.71 1.82 -9.22
C PHE A 43 26.17 0.97 -8.02
N GLY A 44 25.64 -0.25 -7.85
CA GLY A 44 25.96 -1.18 -6.78
C GLY A 44 27.17 -2.08 -7.05
N HIS A 45 27.35 -3.02 -6.15
CA HIS A 45 28.39 -4.05 -6.24
C HIS A 45 28.23 -4.87 -7.55
N GLY A 46 29.27 -4.86 -8.39
CA GLY A 46 29.20 -5.50 -9.71
C GLY A 46 28.50 -4.67 -10.79
N GLY A 47 28.05 -3.46 -10.47
CA GLY A 47 27.45 -2.50 -11.42
C GLY A 47 28.48 -1.71 -12.24
N LEU A 48 27.99 -0.74 -13.03
CA LEU A 48 28.82 0.05 -13.97
C LEU A 48 29.78 1.03 -13.27
N LEU A 49 29.36 1.64 -12.15
CA LEU A 49 30.10 2.67 -11.40
C LEU A 49 29.83 2.48 -9.90
N PRO A 50 30.59 1.60 -9.20
CA PRO A 50 30.38 1.36 -7.77
C PRO A 50 30.58 2.63 -6.94
N MET A 51 29.64 2.92 -6.06
CA MET A 51 29.65 4.03 -5.10
C MET A 51 30.06 3.50 -3.72
N ALA A 52 31.11 4.04 -3.14
CA ALA A 52 31.64 3.53 -1.87
C ALA A 52 31.54 4.53 -0.70
N ALA A 53 31.57 5.84 -0.95
CA ALA A 53 31.66 6.84 0.11
C ALA A 53 30.32 7.10 0.84
N SER A 54 29.20 6.81 0.21
CA SER A 54 27.86 7.08 0.74
C SER A 54 27.09 5.84 1.21
N GLU A 55 27.71 4.64 1.18
CA GLU A 55 27.03 3.37 1.44
C GLU A 55 26.40 3.29 2.84
N GLU A 56 27.12 3.68 3.89
CA GLU A 56 26.62 3.66 5.28
C GLU A 56 25.45 4.66 5.46
N PHE A 57 25.54 5.84 4.86
CA PHE A 57 24.47 6.84 4.91
C PHE A 57 23.23 6.35 4.16
N ILE A 58 23.42 5.75 2.99
CA ILE A 58 22.32 5.18 2.19
C ILE A 58 21.66 4.02 2.93
N ALA A 59 22.46 3.17 3.63
CA ALA A 59 21.93 2.09 4.46
C ALA A 59 21.04 2.62 5.60
N THR A 60 21.53 3.60 6.35
CA THR A 60 20.75 4.24 7.43
C THR A 60 19.49 4.94 6.87
N GLY A 61 19.64 5.63 5.74
CA GLY A 61 18.52 6.25 5.04
C GLY A 61 17.46 5.25 4.58
N ALA A 62 17.89 4.06 4.15
CA ALA A 62 16.99 2.99 3.75
C ALA A 62 16.18 2.44 4.95
N GLU A 63 16.80 2.27 6.12
CA GLU A 63 16.09 1.87 7.34
C GLU A 63 15.03 2.91 7.75
N ILE A 64 15.39 4.20 7.72
CA ILE A 64 14.43 5.30 7.96
C ILE A 64 13.31 5.24 6.91
N GLY A 65 13.63 4.94 5.66
CA GLY A 65 12.66 4.78 4.58
C GLY A 65 11.60 3.72 4.89
N VAL A 66 12.02 2.54 5.34
CA VAL A 66 11.10 1.46 5.72
C VAL A 66 10.24 1.88 6.93
N ILE A 67 10.83 2.50 7.94
CA ILE A 67 10.11 3.01 9.13
C ILE A 67 9.02 4.01 8.70
N LEU A 68 9.36 4.98 7.84
CA LEU A 68 8.41 5.97 7.35
C LEU A 68 7.33 5.37 6.45
N LEU A 69 7.69 4.40 5.58
CA LEU A 69 6.71 3.70 4.75
C LEU A 69 5.64 3.02 5.62
N LEU A 70 6.07 2.31 6.66
CA LEU A 70 5.17 1.60 7.55
C LEU A 70 4.39 2.53 8.48
N LEU A 71 5.02 3.59 8.97
CA LEU A 71 4.31 4.62 9.75
C LEU A 71 3.15 5.21 8.95
N LEU A 72 3.42 5.71 7.73
CA LEU A 72 2.38 6.35 6.92
C LEU A 72 1.28 5.37 6.55
N LEU A 73 1.63 4.14 6.25
CA LEU A 73 0.66 3.08 6.05
C LEU A 73 -0.24 2.91 7.28
N GLY A 74 0.35 2.89 8.48
CA GLY A 74 -0.41 2.83 9.73
C GLY A 74 -1.34 4.03 9.94
N LEU A 75 -0.92 5.24 9.52
CA LEU A 75 -1.71 6.47 9.62
C LEU A 75 -2.95 6.47 8.69
N GLU A 76 -2.94 5.68 7.62
CA GLU A 76 -4.08 5.56 6.68
C GLU A 76 -5.27 4.81 7.30
N TYR A 77 -5.06 4.06 8.39
CA TYR A 77 -6.06 3.21 8.99
C TYR A 77 -6.41 3.62 10.41
N SER A 78 -7.69 3.84 10.68
CA SER A 78 -8.17 3.88 12.05
C SER A 78 -8.32 2.46 12.61
N ALA A 79 -8.06 2.31 13.91
CA ALA A 79 -8.22 1.01 14.59
C ALA A 79 -9.64 0.41 14.45
N SER A 80 -10.68 1.25 14.34
CA SER A 80 -12.07 0.83 14.13
C SER A 80 -12.34 0.34 12.71
N GLU A 81 -11.76 1.01 11.70
CA GLU A 81 -11.84 0.56 10.30
C GLU A 81 -11.12 -0.76 10.11
N LEU A 82 -9.98 -0.94 10.76
CA LEU A 82 -9.23 -2.17 10.77
C LEU A 82 -10.08 -3.36 11.24
N VAL A 83 -10.77 -3.22 12.38
CA VAL A 83 -11.65 -4.27 12.93
C VAL A 83 -12.84 -4.55 12.00
N THR A 84 -13.42 -3.52 11.38
CA THR A 84 -14.55 -3.66 10.46
C THR A 84 -14.14 -4.37 9.17
N ASN A 85 -13.00 -3.98 8.60
CA ASN A 85 -12.44 -4.61 7.41
C ASN A 85 -12.06 -6.07 7.64
N LEU A 86 -11.44 -6.38 8.79
CA LEU A 86 -11.17 -7.75 9.19
C LEU A 86 -12.44 -8.61 9.18
N LYS A 87 -13.51 -8.16 9.82
CA LYS A 87 -14.77 -8.93 9.90
C LYS A 87 -15.42 -9.18 8.55
N THR A 88 -15.31 -8.23 7.61
CA THR A 88 -15.99 -8.32 6.32
C THR A 88 -15.14 -9.01 5.26
N GLN A 89 -13.85 -8.77 5.25
CA GLN A 89 -12.93 -9.20 4.18
C GLN A 89 -12.03 -10.39 4.57
N TYR A 90 -12.10 -10.92 5.83
CA TYR A 90 -11.22 -12.03 6.22
C TYR A 90 -11.29 -13.26 5.28
N PRO A 91 -12.46 -13.64 4.66
CA PRO A 91 -12.44 -14.77 3.76
C PRO A 91 -11.70 -14.47 2.44
N SER A 92 -11.74 -13.20 2.00
CA SER A 92 -10.95 -12.75 0.85
C SER A 92 -9.46 -12.77 1.17
N GLY A 93 -9.07 -12.38 2.39
CA GLY A 93 -7.70 -12.44 2.88
C GLY A 93 -7.16 -13.87 2.98
N ILE A 94 -7.97 -14.83 3.46
CA ILE A 94 -7.58 -16.25 3.48
C ILE A 94 -7.34 -16.78 2.05
N VAL A 95 -8.26 -16.51 1.13
CA VAL A 95 -8.11 -16.91 -0.27
C VAL A 95 -6.89 -16.25 -0.89
N ASP A 96 -6.66 -14.97 -0.60
CA ASP A 96 -5.49 -14.23 -1.04
C ASP A 96 -4.19 -14.87 -0.55
N PHE A 97 -4.09 -15.14 0.75
CA PHE A 97 -2.94 -15.81 1.35
C PHE A 97 -2.67 -17.16 0.67
N VAL A 98 -3.67 -18.04 0.63
CA VAL A 98 -3.50 -19.38 0.08
C VAL A 98 -3.08 -19.35 -1.38
N LEU A 99 -3.74 -18.54 -2.21
CA LEU A 99 -3.46 -18.50 -3.64
C LEU A 99 -2.12 -17.84 -3.98
N ASN A 100 -1.67 -16.87 -3.19
CA ASN A 100 -0.49 -16.06 -3.53
C ASN A 100 0.76 -16.40 -2.73
N ALA A 101 0.64 -16.93 -1.51
CA ALA A 101 1.77 -17.44 -0.73
C ALA A 101 2.24 -18.81 -1.24
N THR A 102 1.30 -19.68 -1.65
CA THR A 102 1.62 -21.05 -2.12
C THR A 102 2.62 -21.09 -3.29
N PRO A 103 2.49 -20.26 -4.35
CA PRO A 103 3.43 -20.29 -5.46
C PRO A 103 4.88 -20.02 -5.02
N GLY A 104 5.09 -19.04 -4.15
CA GLY A 104 6.42 -18.74 -3.60
C GLY A 104 6.97 -19.87 -2.75
N ALA A 105 6.16 -20.40 -1.82
CA ALA A 105 6.55 -21.53 -1.00
C ALA A 105 6.95 -22.76 -1.84
N VAL A 106 6.12 -23.11 -2.81
CA VAL A 106 6.37 -24.25 -3.73
C VAL A 106 7.64 -24.02 -4.54
N ALA A 107 7.82 -22.80 -5.08
CA ALA A 107 9.02 -22.48 -5.86
C ALA A 107 10.31 -22.65 -5.03
N ALA A 108 10.35 -22.13 -3.79
CA ALA A 108 11.52 -22.28 -2.93
C ALA A 108 11.80 -23.75 -2.60
N LEU A 109 10.77 -24.57 -2.34
CA LEU A 109 10.93 -26.00 -2.09
C LEU A 109 11.42 -26.75 -3.33
N VAL A 110 10.88 -26.45 -4.51
CA VAL A 110 11.31 -27.06 -5.80
C VAL A 110 12.75 -26.66 -6.14
N LEU A 111 13.14 -25.43 -5.82
CA LEU A 111 14.52 -24.95 -5.98
C LEU A 111 15.49 -25.52 -4.93
N GLY A 112 14.98 -26.27 -3.95
CA GLY A 112 15.81 -26.90 -2.91
C GLY A 112 16.30 -25.92 -1.84
N TRP A 113 15.65 -24.76 -1.65
CA TRP A 113 16.08 -23.72 -0.70
C TRP A 113 15.67 -23.99 0.75
N GLY A 114 14.88 -25.01 0.98
CA GLY A 114 14.45 -25.42 2.31
C GLY A 114 13.21 -24.68 2.85
N PRO A 115 12.70 -25.11 4.02
CA PRO A 115 11.39 -24.64 4.53
C PRO A 115 11.40 -23.17 4.98
N VAL A 116 12.51 -22.67 5.53
CA VAL A 116 12.61 -21.28 6.00
C VAL A 116 12.57 -20.31 4.81
N ALA A 117 13.34 -20.61 3.76
CA ALA A 117 13.32 -19.85 2.52
C ALA A 117 11.93 -19.95 1.83
N ALA A 118 11.25 -21.10 1.96
CA ALA A 118 9.89 -21.27 1.44
C ALA A 118 8.89 -20.35 2.15
N VAL A 119 8.99 -20.19 3.47
CA VAL A 119 8.18 -19.21 4.20
C VAL A 119 8.51 -17.81 3.70
N ALA A 120 9.78 -17.42 3.61
CA ALA A 120 10.16 -16.09 3.14
C ALA A 120 9.64 -15.80 1.72
N LEU A 121 9.86 -16.72 0.78
CA LEU A 121 9.40 -16.52 -0.61
C LEU A 121 7.86 -16.54 -0.72
N ALA A 122 7.17 -17.25 0.17
CA ALA A 122 5.71 -17.16 0.31
C ALA A 122 5.24 -15.73 0.62
N GLY A 123 5.89 -15.05 1.55
CA GLY A 123 5.60 -13.65 1.86
C GLY A 123 5.92 -12.71 0.71
N VAL A 124 7.07 -12.90 0.04
CA VAL A 124 7.47 -12.12 -1.14
C VAL A 124 6.39 -12.17 -2.22
N THR A 125 5.81 -13.33 -2.47
CA THR A 125 4.80 -13.51 -3.52
C THR A 125 3.38 -13.19 -3.09
N TRP A 126 3.12 -13.15 -1.79
CA TRP A 126 1.79 -12.87 -1.25
C TRP A 126 1.44 -11.38 -1.29
N ILE A 127 2.30 -10.52 -0.72
CA ILE A 127 2.00 -9.12 -0.46
C ILE A 127 1.92 -8.27 -1.74
N SER A 128 0.89 -7.43 -1.85
CA SER A 128 0.73 -6.44 -2.92
C SER A 128 1.39 -5.11 -2.55
N SER A 129 1.63 -4.23 -3.53
CA SER A 129 2.13 -2.87 -3.27
C SER A 129 0.99 -1.88 -3.13
N SER A 130 0.73 -1.45 -1.90
CA SER A 130 -0.28 -0.43 -1.60
C SER A 130 0.03 0.90 -2.30
N GLY A 131 1.30 1.33 -2.31
CA GLY A 131 1.74 2.57 -2.94
C GLY A 131 1.55 2.58 -4.46
N VAL A 132 1.95 1.51 -5.15
CA VAL A 132 1.76 1.38 -6.61
C VAL A 132 0.28 1.31 -6.95
N ILE A 133 -0.50 0.56 -6.17
CA ILE A 133 -1.95 0.39 -6.40
C ILE A 133 -2.69 1.71 -6.19
N ALA A 134 -2.40 2.46 -5.12
CA ALA A 134 -3.01 3.77 -4.87
C ALA A 134 -2.73 4.74 -6.03
N LYS A 135 -1.47 4.77 -6.50
CA LYS A 135 -1.11 5.58 -7.68
C LYS A 135 -1.88 5.15 -8.93
N VAL A 136 -1.94 3.87 -9.22
CA VAL A 136 -2.66 3.31 -10.39
C VAL A 136 -4.15 3.65 -10.34
N LEU A 137 -4.79 3.53 -9.18
CA LEU A 137 -6.19 3.91 -8.99
C LEU A 137 -6.41 5.41 -9.24
N GLY A 138 -5.49 6.26 -8.76
CA GLY A 138 -5.50 7.70 -9.00
C GLY A 138 -5.33 8.04 -10.49
N ASP A 139 -4.28 7.52 -11.12
CA ASP A 139 -3.94 7.76 -12.53
C ASP A 139 -5.03 7.28 -13.50
N LEU A 140 -5.77 6.22 -13.15
CA LEU A 140 -6.89 5.70 -13.93
C LEU A 140 -8.25 6.34 -13.59
N GLY A 141 -8.29 7.30 -12.66
CA GLY A 141 -9.52 7.96 -12.20
C GLY A 141 -10.51 7.00 -11.54
N ARG A 142 -10.03 5.94 -10.85
CA ARG A 142 -10.86 4.88 -10.31
C ARG A 142 -11.11 4.97 -8.80
N LEU A 143 -10.63 6.02 -8.13
CA LEU A 143 -10.78 6.18 -6.67
C LEU A 143 -12.25 6.15 -6.22
N GLY A 144 -13.18 6.71 -7.00
CA GLY A 144 -14.62 6.69 -6.72
C GLY A 144 -15.38 5.44 -7.19
N ASN A 145 -14.71 4.43 -7.71
CA ASN A 145 -15.34 3.23 -8.21
C ASN A 145 -15.83 2.29 -7.10
N ARG A 146 -16.89 1.52 -7.37
CA ARG A 146 -17.45 0.54 -6.40
C ARG A 146 -16.50 -0.58 -5.99
N GLU A 147 -15.54 -0.91 -6.83
CA GLU A 147 -14.52 -1.92 -6.54
C GLU A 147 -13.37 -1.40 -5.67
N THR A 148 -13.13 -0.10 -5.61
CA THR A 148 -11.99 0.47 -4.88
C THR A 148 -11.99 0.13 -3.39
N PRO A 149 -13.11 0.21 -2.65
CA PRO A 149 -13.15 -0.26 -1.26
C PRO A 149 -12.79 -1.74 -1.09
N VAL A 150 -13.06 -2.57 -2.12
CA VAL A 150 -12.69 -4.00 -2.07
C VAL A 150 -11.18 -4.18 -2.26
N VAL A 151 -10.58 -3.45 -3.21
CA VAL A 151 -9.12 -3.43 -3.39
C VAL A 151 -8.43 -3.02 -2.09
N LEU A 152 -8.84 -1.88 -1.54
CA LEU A 152 -8.28 -1.36 -0.28
C LEU A 152 -8.49 -2.34 0.89
N GLY A 153 -9.66 -2.98 0.97
CA GLY A 153 -9.94 -3.97 2.00
C GLY A 153 -9.03 -5.21 1.94
N VAL A 154 -8.65 -5.66 0.75
CA VAL A 154 -7.66 -6.75 0.58
C VAL A 154 -6.28 -6.27 1.03
N LEU A 155 -5.84 -5.08 0.58
CA LEU A 155 -4.55 -4.49 0.99
C LEU A 155 -4.45 -4.35 2.51
N VAL A 156 -5.49 -3.82 3.17
CA VAL A 156 -5.54 -3.69 4.64
C VAL A 156 -5.30 -5.04 5.33
N ILE A 157 -5.89 -6.12 4.82
CA ILE A 157 -5.70 -7.45 5.40
C ILE A 157 -4.28 -7.96 5.17
N GLU A 158 -3.74 -7.75 3.97
CA GLU A 158 -2.34 -8.08 3.69
C GLU A 158 -1.39 -7.33 4.64
N ASP A 159 -1.57 -6.03 4.79
CA ASP A 159 -0.73 -5.16 5.63
C ASP A 159 -0.83 -5.54 7.11
N LEU A 160 -2.06 -5.81 7.59
CA LEU A 160 -2.26 -6.30 8.95
C LEU A 160 -1.64 -7.68 9.18
N ALA A 161 -1.75 -8.57 8.19
CA ALA A 161 -1.13 -9.87 8.27
C ALA A 161 0.40 -9.76 8.31
N MET A 162 1.00 -8.76 7.64
CA MET A 162 2.44 -8.48 7.72
C MET A 162 2.89 -8.10 9.13
N ALA A 163 2.06 -7.43 9.93
CA ALA A 163 2.36 -7.12 11.32
C ALA A 163 2.56 -8.39 12.19
N VAL A 164 1.97 -9.52 11.79
CA VAL A 164 2.17 -10.83 12.42
C VAL A 164 3.23 -11.64 11.69
N TYR A 165 3.24 -11.58 10.37
CA TYR A 165 4.11 -12.38 9.52
C TYR A 165 5.59 -12.00 9.64
N LEU A 166 5.92 -10.70 9.69
CA LEU A 166 7.32 -10.25 9.79
C LEU A 166 8.00 -10.70 11.09
N PRO A 167 7.40 -10.54 12.29
CA PRO A 167 7.97 -11.12 13.52
C PRO A 167 8.12 -12.63 13.47
N LEU A 168 7.14 -13.34 12.90
CA LEU A 168 7.22 -14.79 12.73
C LEU A 168 8.38 -15.17 11.81
N LEU A 169 8.52 -14.50 10.68
CA LEU A 169 9.62 -14.73 9.74
C LEU A 169 10.96 -14.45 10.39
N THR A 170 11.11 -13.33 11.11
CA THR A 170 12.36 -12.97 11.82
C THR A 170 12.75 -14.03 12.85
N ALA A 171 11.79 -14.55 13.62
CA ALA A 171 12.01 -15.63 14.58
C ALA A 171 12.49 -16.93 13.89
N LEU A 172 11.91 -17.28 12.74
CA LEU A 172 12.32 -18.44 11.94
C LEU A 172 13.72 -18.27 11.35
N LEU A 173 14.04 -17.06 10.86
CA LEU A 173 15.36 -16.73 10.28
C LEU A 173 16.47 -16.74 11.32
N ALA A 174 16.17 -16.38 12.58
CA ALA A 174 17.12 -16.42 13.69
C ALA A 174 17.52 -17.87 14.09
N GLY A 175 16.94 -18.89 13.45
CA GLY A 175 17.30 -20.29 13.69
C GLY A 175 17.00 -20.76 15.13
N LEU A 176 16.06 -20.10 15.81
CA LEU A 176 15.71 -20.40 17.19
C LEU A 176 15.15 -21.83 17.29
N SER A 177 15.63 -22.59 18.29
CA SER A 177 15.05 -23.91 18.63
C SER A 177 13.55 -23.76 18.89
N LEU A 178 12.77 -24.85 18.74
CA LEU A 178 11.32 -24.81 19.00
C LEU A 178 10.98 -24.19 20.36
N ALA A 179 11.84 -24.37 21.38
CA ALA A 179 11.66 -23.76 22.70
C ALA A 179 12.07 -22.28 22.73
N GLY A 180 13.21 -21.91 22.14
CA GLY A 180 13.65 -20.50 22.02
C GLY A 180 12.79 -19.72 21.03
N GLY A 181 12.43 -20.35 19.91
CA GLY A 181 11.55 -19.77 18.91
C GLY A 181 10.14 -19.51 19.42
N SER A 182 9.60 -20.40 20.26
CA SER A 182 8.28 -20.18 20.85
C SER A 182 8.26 -19.01 21.83
N LEU A 183 9.32 -18.81 22.61
CA LEU A 183 9.43 -17.68 23.52
C LEU A 183 9.56 -16.36 22.76
N THR A 184 10.43 -16.29 21.76
CA THR A 184 10.59 -15.09 20.91
C THR A 184 9.29 -14.79 20.15
N LEU A 185 8.62 -15.80 19.61
CA LEU A 185 7.34 -15.66 18.97
C LEU A 185 6.26 -15.14 19.94
N LEU A 186 6.20 -15.67 21.17
CA LEU A 186 5.29 -15.20 22.21
C LEU A 186 5.60 -13.74 22.61
N ILE A 187 6.87 -13.37 22.76
CA ILE A 187 7.27 -11.99 23.05
C ILE A 187 6.88 -11.08 21.90
N SER A 188 7.19 -11.45 20.65
CA SER A 188 6.87 -10.65 19.46
C SER A 188 5.36 -10.50 19.29
N LEU A 189 4.59 -11.58 19.31
CA LEU A 189 3.13 -11.53 19.21
C LEU A 189 2.49 -10.83 20.41
N GLY A 190 3.03 -11.04 21.61
CA GLY A 190 2.60 -10.36 22.83
C GLY A 190 2.84 -8.86 22.72
N SER A 191 4.01 -8.44 22.26
CA SER A 191 4.36 -7.02 22.05
C SER A 191 3.43 -6.37 21.03
N VAL A 192 3.20 -7.00 19.87
CA VAL A 192 2.25 -6.55 18.86
C VAL A 192 0.84 -6.46 19.45
N GLY A 193 0.40 -7.51 20.18
CA GLY A 193 -0.90 -7.54 20.84
C GLY A 193 -1.08 -6.44 21.88
N VAL A 194 -0.06 -6.16 22.70
CA VAL A 194 -0.07 -5.08 23.71
C VAL A 194 -0.15 -3.72 23.02
N VAL A 195 0.70 -3.47 22.01
CA VAL A 195 0.69 -2.18 21.30
C VAL A 195 -0.63 -1.98 20.56
N LEU A 196 -1.16 -3.02 19.92
CA LEU A 196 -2.46 -2.96 19.26
C LEU A 196 -3.59 -2.71 20.28
N TYR A 197 -3.57 -3.36 21.44
CA TYR A 197 -4.51 -3.12 22.53
C TYR A 197 -4.42 -1.66 23.03
N VAL A 198 -3.21 -1.15 23.23
CA VAL A 198 -2.97 0.25 23.64
C VAL A 198 -3.48 1.21 22.57
N ALA A 199 -3.20 0.95 21.30
CA ALA A 199 -3.68 1.73 20.17
C ALA A 199 -5.22 1.77 20.10
N LEU A 200 -5.87 0.62 20.23
CA LEU A 200 -7.34 0.49 20.22
C LEU A 200 -8.00 1.17 21.43
N ARG A 201 -7.40 1.05 22.62
CA ARG A 201 -8.00 1.51 23.88
C ARG A 201 -7.64 2.95 24.22
N HIS A 202 -6.42 3.37 23.90
CA HIS A 202 -5.84 4.65 24.30
C HIS A 202 -5.41 5.53 23.12
N GLY A 203 -5.68 5.17 21.88
CA GLY A 203 -5.25 5.92 20.70
C GLY A 203 -5.65 7.39 20.73
N ARG A 204 -6.87 7.70 21.20
CA ARG A 204 -7.31 9.10 21.38
C ARG A 204 -6.47 9.88 22.42
N LEU A 205 -6.01 9.20 23.47
CA LEU A 205 -5.17 9.82 24.50
C LEU A 205 -3.77 10.08 23.94
N ILE A 206 -3.23 9.09 23.20
CA ILE A 206 -1.93 9.22 22.53
C ILE A 206 -2.00 10.37 21.50
N SER A 207 -3.03 10.39 20.66
CA SER A 207 -3.22 11.46 19.67
C SER A 207 -3.29 12.85 20.33
N ARG A 208 -4.00 12.98 21.46
CA ARG A 208 -4.03 14.25 22.21
C ARG A 208 -2.68 14.64 22.78
N ALA A 209 -1.91 13.68 23.29
CA ALA A 209 -0.59 13.93 23.87
C ALA A 209 0.44 14.34 22.80
N VAL A 210 0.26 13.86 21.57
CA VAL A 210 1.12 14.15 20.40
C VAL A 210 0.63 15.39 19.63
N SER A 211 -0.64 15.76 19.79
CA SER A 211 -1.26 16.88 19.08
C SER A 211 -0.53 18.20 19.33
N SER A 212 -0.29 18.94 18.26
CA SER A 212 0.27 20.30 18.32
C SER A 212 -0.28 21.11 17.14
N ASP A 213 -0.64 22.36 17.40
CA ASP A 213 -1.02 23.33 16.37
C ASP A 213 0.19 23.80 15.54
N ASN A 214 1.40 23.57 16.06
CA ASN A 214 2.64 23.87 15.35
C ASN A 214 3.05 22.64 14.52
N PRO A 215 3.10 22.76 13.17
CA PRO A 215 3.50 21.67 12.27
C PRO A 215 4.90 21.10 12.56
N GLU A 216 5.85 21.95 12.94
CA GLU A 216 7.22 21.53 13.29
C GLU A 216 7.21 20.64 14.53
N MET A 217 6.47 21.01 15.57
CA MET A 217 6.37 20.22 16.80
C MET A 217 5.66 18.89 16.53
N LEU A 218 4.58 18.90 15.76
CA LEU A 218 3.88 17.68 15.35
C LEU A 218 4.80 16.72 14.61
N LEU A 219 5.56 17.24 13.62
CA LEU A 219 6.53 16.45 12.87
C LEU A 219 7.57 15.80 13.80
N LEU A 220 8.21 16.60 14.65
CA LEU A 220 9.29 16.14 15.53
C LEU A 220 8.79 15.11 16.54
N VAL A 221 7.62 15.33 17.14
CA VAL A 221 7.06 14.42 18.15
C VAL A 221 6.63 13.10 17.50
N VAL A 222 5.93 13.14 16.36
CA VAL A 222 5.50 11.91 15.67
C VAL A 222 6.69 11.12 15.16
N LEU A 223 7.64 11.78 14.48
CA LEU A 223 8.84 11.12 13.97
C LEU A 223 9.70 10.57 15.12
N GLY A 224 9.94 11.36 16.16
CA GLY A 224 10.71 10.95 17.32
C GLY A 224 10.09 9.75 18.04
N LEU A 225 8.77 9.80 18.28
CA LEU A 225 8.03 8.68 18.88
C LEU A 225 8.14 7.42 18.00
N THR A 226 8.00 7.57 16.69
CA THR A 226 8.06 6.46 15.75
C THR A 226 9.42 5.79 15.74
N VAL A 227 10.50 6.58 15.61
CA VAL A 227 11.87 6.05 15.61
C VAL A 227 12.20 5.41 16.97
N LEU A 228 11.76 6.01 18.08
CA LEU A 228 11.94 5.44 19.41
C LEU A 228 11.23 4.09 19.56
N VAL A 229 9.95 4.01 19.17
CA VAL A 229 9.18 2.75 19.24
C VAL A 229 9.74 1.70 18.26
N ALA A 230 10.19 2.11 17.08
CA ALA A 230 10.86 1.24 16.12
C ALA A 230 12.15 0.64 16.71
N GLY A 231 12.99 1.46 17.36
CA GLY A 231 14.20 0.99 18.04
C GLY A 231 13.92 0.06 19.21
N VAL A 232 12.92 0.41 20.06
CA VAL A 232 12.50 -0.48 21.17
C VAL A 232 11.92 -1.80 20.62
N ALA A 233 11.16 -1.77 19.53
CA ALA A 233 10.65 -2.98 18.89
C ALA A 233 11.82 -3.88 18.43
N GLN A 234 12.87 -3.31 17.87
CA GLN A 234 14.04 -4.03 17.41
C GLN A 234 14.82 -4.68 18.57
N GLU A 235 14.95 -4.01 19.71
CA GLU A 235 15.49 -4.59 20.93
C GLU A 235 14.66 -5.77 21.45
N LEU A 236 13.33 -5.72 21.27
CA LEU A 236 12.41 -6.81 21.61
C LEU A 236 12.34 -7.91 20.53
N GLN A 237 13.25 -7.90 19.56
CA GLN A 237 13.25 -8.83 18.43
C GLN A 237 12.00 -8.73 17.53
N VAL A 238 11.34 -7.58 17.55
CA VAL A 238 10.26 -7.22 16.62
C VAL A 238 10.85 -6.30 15.55
N SER A 239 10.42 -6.45 14.30
CA SER A 239 10.89 -5.55 13.23
C SER A 239 10.58 -4.09 13.56
N ALA A 240 11.55 -3.18 13.35
CA ALA A 240 11.38 -1.74 13.48
C ALA A 240 10.18 -1.23 12.64
N ALA A 241 10.02 -1.80 11.46
CA ALA A 241 8.91 -1.51 10.55
C ALA A 241 7.54 -1.80 11.18
N VAL A 242 7.40 -2.93 11.89
CA VAL A 242 6.15 -3.26 12.62
C VAL A 242 5.92 -2.27 13.76
N GLY A 243 6.96 -1.89 14.50
CA GLY A 243 6.85 -0.85 15.54
C GLY A 243 6.31 0.47 14.98
N ALA A 244 6.85 0.93 13.85
CA ALA A 244 6.40 2.14 13.17
C ALA A 244 4.94 2.04 12.69
N PHE A 245 4.56 0.92 12.10
CA PHE A 245 3.18 0.66 11.68
C PHE A 245 2.18 0.77 12.84
N LEU A 246 2.52 0.17 13.98
CA LEU A 246 1.67 0.20 15.16
C LEU A 246 1.53 1.62 15.76
N VAL A 247 2.59 2.45 15.69
CA VAL A 247 2.50 3.88 16.04
C VAL A 247 1.52 4.59 15.10
N GLY A 248 1.60 4.33 13.80
CA GLY A 248 0.67 4.90 12.83
C GLY A 248 -0.79 4.57 13.14
N ILE A 249 -1.11 3.31 13.42
CA ILE A 249 -2.48 2.88 13.82
C ILE A 249 -2.92 3.51 15.15
N ALA A 250 -1.99 3.78 16.07
CA ALA A 250 -2.31 4.39 17.36
C ALA A 250 -2.72 5.86 17.24
N LEU A 251 -2.25 6.54 16.21
CA LEU A 251 -2.63 7.92 15.91
C LEU A 251 -3.96 7.95 15.14
N SER A 252 -4.79 8.94 15.40
CA SER A 252 -6.12 9.01 14.79
C SER A 252 -6.61 10.45 14.61
N GLY A 253 -7.61 10.64 13.73
CA GLY A 253 -8.24 11.94 13.48
C GLY A 253 -7.28 12.95 12.85
N GLU A 254 -7.45 14.21 13.19
CA GLU A 254 -6.68 15.35 12.64
C GLU A 254 -5.16 15.21 12.84
N VAL A 255 -4.73 14.55 13.93
CA VAL A 255 -3.31 14.30 14.21
C VAL A 255 -2.72 13.32 13.18
N ALA A 256 -3.45 12.25 12.83
CA ALA A 256 -3.00 11.31 11.83
C ALA A 256 -2.93 11.96 10.43
N GLU A 257 -3.94 12.74 10.06
CA GLU A 257 -3.97 13.47 8.79
C GLU A 257 -2.85 14.53 8.71
N GLY A 258 -2.66 15.32 9.76
CA GLY A 258 -1.58 16.31 9.85
C GLY A 258 -0.21 15.65 9.76
N ALA A 259 0.03 14.59 10.52
CA ALA A 259 1.28 13.82 10.48
C ALA A 259 1.52 13.19 9.10
N HIS A 260 0.49 12.62 8.47
CA HIS A 260 0.58 12.07 7.12
C HIS A 260 1.06 13.13 6.12
N ASN A 261 0.43 14.30 6.11
CA ASN A 261 0.77 15.38 5.18
C ASN A 261 2.20 15.91 5.36
N LEU A 262 2.68 15.99 6.61
CA LEU A 262 4.03 16.46 6.93
C LEU A 262 5.11 15.43 6.63
N LEU A 263 4.82 14.15 6.85
CA LEU A 263 5.80 13.06 6.71
C LEU A 263 5.81 12.43 5.31
N ALA A 264 4.77 12.60 4.50
CA ALA A 264 4.70 12.02 3.17
C ALA A 264 5.87 12.41 2.25
N PRO A 265 6.33 13.69 2.20
CA PRO A 265 7.51 14.04 1.42
C PRO A 265 8.81 13.38 1.91
N LEU A 266 8.96 13.21 3.24
CA LEU A 266 10.10 12.52 3.82
C LEU A 266 10.06 11.03 3.49
N ARG A 267 8.88 10.39 3.63
CA ARG A 267 8.70 9.01 3.17
C ARG A 267 9.09 8.84 1.72
N ASP A 268 8.66 9.70 0.82
CA ASP A 268 8.95 9.59 -0.61
C ASP A 268 10.45 9.68 -0.89
N LEU A 269 11.15 10.60 -0.19
CA LEU A 269 12.61 10.72 -0.28
C LEU A 269 13.30 9.44 0.20
N PHE A 270 13.01 9.02 1.43
CA PHE A 270 13.70 7.87 2.05
C PHE A 270 13.26 6.53 1.45
N ALA A 271 12.03 6.43 0.94
CA ALA A 271 11.61 5.27 0.16
C ALA A 271 12.41 5.14 -1.15
N ALA A 272 12.68 6.25 -1.85
CA ALA A 272 13.55 6.23 -3.03
C ALA A 272 14.97 5.75 -2.67
N VAL A 273 15.52 6.25 -1.55
CA VAL A 273 16.82 5.79 -1.01
C VAL A 273 16.79 4.29 -0.69
N PHE A 274 15.71 3.79 -0.05
CA PHE A 274 15.54 2.37 0.25
C PHE A 274 15.58 1.49 -1.01
N PHE A 275 14.86 1.87 -2.07
CA PHE A 275 14.87 1.09 -3.31
C PHE A 275 16.24 1.09 -4.01
N VAL A 276 16.95 2.23 -3.96
CA VAL A 276 18.31 2.30 -4.47
C VAL A 276 19.25 1.41 -3.65
N PHE A 277 19.19 1.49 -2.32
CA PHE A 277 20.00 0.67 -1.42
C PHE A 277 19.79 -0.83 -1.68
N PHE A 278 18.55 -1.24 -1.88
CA PHE A 278 18.25 -2.62 -2.22
C PHE A 278 18.85 -3.02 -3.57
N GLY A 279 18.78 -2.14 -4.56
CA GLY A 279 19.44 -2.35 -5.85
C GLY A 279 20.96 -2.40 -5.74
N LEU A 280 21.57 -1.49 -4.94
CA LEU A 280 23.03 -1.46 -4.67
C LEU A 280 23.55 -2.79 -4.09
N ASN A 281 22.76 -3.40 -3.21
CA ASN A 281 23.11 -4.68 -2.55
C ASN A 281 22.74 -5.92 -3.39
N THR A 282 22.19 -5.74 -4.58
CA THR A 282 21.85 -6.84 -5.47
C THR A 282 22.89 -6.91 -6.61
N ASP A 283 23.61 -8.03 -6.70
CA ASP A 283 24.55 -8.27 -7.81
C ASP A 283 23.76 -8.45 -9.13
N PRO A 284 23.96 -7.59 -10.14
CA PRO A 284 23.31 -7.73 -11.43
C PRO A 284 23.61 -9.07 -12.12
N ALA A 285 24.80 -9.64 -11.88
CA ALA A 285 25.21 -10.94 -12.46
C ALA A 285 24.42 -12.12 -11.85
N ALA A 286 23.84 -11.95 -10.66
CA ALA A 286 23.00 -12.94 -10.02
C ALA A 286 21.55 -12.96 -10.52
N ILE A 287 21.11 -11.96 -11.32
CA ILE A 287 19.74 -11.88 -11.86
C ILE A 287 19.47 -12.87 -13.01
N PRO A 288 20.34 -13.02 -14.04
CA PRO A 288 20.07 -13.90 -15.17
C PRO A 288 19.74 -15.35 -14.79
N PRO A 289 20.42 -15.99 -13.81
CA PRO A 289 20.08 -17.35 -13.38
C PRO A 289 18.67 -17.50 -12.78
N VAL A 290 18.14 -16.43 -12.17
CA VAL A 290 16.85 -16.42 -11.48
C VAL A 290 15.72 -15.80 -12.32
N LEU A 291 16.04 -15.32 -13.52
CA LEU A 291 15.05 -14.60 -14.37
C LEU A 291 13.89 -15.51 -14.78
N VAL A 292 14.18 -16.77 -15.16
CA VAL A 292 13.13 -17.73 -15.55
C VAL A 292 12.21 -18.05 -14.38
N PRO A 293 12.70 -18.48 -13.19
CA PRO A 293 11.81 -18.67 -12.04
C PRO A 293 11.10 -17.38 -11.63
N ALA A 294 11.72 -16.19 -11.71
CA ALA A 294 11.07 -14.92 -11.43
C ALA A 294 9.90 -14.65 -12.40
N LEU A 295 10.08 -14.92 -13.70
CA LEU A 295 9.04 -14.75 -14.71
C LEU A 295 7.88 -15.73 -14.49
N ILE A 296 8.18 -16.99 -14.19
CA ILE A 296 7.16 -18.00 -13.89
C ILE A 296 6.35 -17.57 -12.67
N LEU A 297 7.02 -17.17 -11.58
CA LEU A 297 6.36 -16.68 -10.39
C LEU A 297 5.52 -15.44 -10.68
N ALA A 298 6.03 -14.50 -11.47
CA ALA A 298 5.30 -13.29 -11.83
C ALA A 298 4.00 -13.61 -12.58
N VAL A 299 4.06 -14.51 -13.57
CA VAL A 299 2.87 -14.93 -14.31
C VAL A 299 1.88 -15.66 -13.40
N VAL A 300 2.35 -16.65 -12.63
CA VAL A 300 1.48 -17.44 -11.74
C VAL A 300 0.81 -16.52 -10.71
N THR A 301 1.59 -15.65 -10.06
CA THR A 301 1.04 -14.77 -9.01
C THR A 301 0.19 -13.62 -9.59
N ALA A 302 0.43 -13.16 -10.80
CA ALA A 302 -0.47 -12.25 -11.48
C ALA A 302 -1.85 -12.91 -11.72
N LEU A 303 -1.87 -14.17 -12.18
CA LEU A 303 -3.11 -14.93 -12.40
C LEU A 303 -3.84 -15.19 -11.08
N THR A 304 -3.12 -15.60 -10.03
CA THR A 304 -3.73 -15.85 -8.71
C THR A 304 -4.26 -14.56 -8.07
N LYS A 305 -3.58 -13.43 -8.25
CA LYS A 305 -4.11 -12.11 -7.79
C LYS A 305 -5.34 -11.68 -8.56
N ILE A 306 -5.37 -11.90 -9.86
CA ILE A 306 -6.58 -11.65 -10.66
C ILE A 306 -7.75 -12.51 -10.14
N ALA A 307 -7.50 -13.78 -9.84
CA ALA A 307 -8.49 -14.68 -9.27
C ALA A 307 -8.95 -14.23 -7.87
N THR A 308 -8.02 -13.84 -7.00
CA THR A 308 -8.31 -13.29 -5.67
C THR A 308 -9.18 -12.03 -5.75
N GLY A 309 -8.78 -11.05 -6.54
CA GLY A 309 -9.53 -9.80 -6.70
C GLY A 309 -10.90 -10.03 -7.31
N TRP A 310 -11.02 -10.94 -8.27
CA TRP A 310 -12.29 -11.35 -8.85
C TRP A 310 -13.22 -11.99 -7.79
N TYR A 311 -12.68 -12.87 -6.94
CA TYR A 311 -13.41 -13.50 -5.84
C TYR A 311 -13.87 -12.47 -4.81
N ALA A 312 -12.97 -11.61 -4.34
CA ALA A 312 -13.27 -10.56 -3.34
C ALA A 312 -14.36 -9.61 -3.84
N ALA A 313 -14.24 -9.11 -5.08
CA ALA A 313 -15.21 -8.24 -5.70
C ALA A 313 -16.56 -8.92 -5.96
N ARG A 314 -16.56 -10.23 -6.30
CA ARG A 314 -17.79 -11.03 -6.42
C ARG A 314 -18.53 -11.11 -5.10
N ARG A 315 -17.82 -11.36 -3.99
CA ARG A 315 -18.41 -11.38 -2.63
C ARG A 315 -19.03 -10.05 -2.24
N ALA A 316 -18.40 -8.95 -2.62
CA ALA A 316 -18.88 -7.59 -2.38
C ALA A 316 -20.01 -7.15 -3.35
N GLY A 317 -20.54 -8.04 -4.18
CA GLY A 317 -21.63 -7.72 -5.11
C GLY A 317 -21.20 -6.84 -6.29
N VAL A 318 -19.92 -6.66 -6.55
CA VAL A 318 -19.39 -5.89 -7.67
C VAL A 318 -19.69 -6.61 -9.00
N LYS A 319 -20.06 -5.83 -10.03
CA LYS A 319 -20.36 -6.36 -11.38
C LYS A 319 -19.09 -6.89 -12.07
N THR A 320 -19.27 -7.72 -13.10
CA THR A 320 -18.19 -8.43 -13.80
C THR A 320 -17.03 -7.54 -14.23
N ALA A 321 -17.27 -6.37 -14.82
CA ALA A 321 -16.20 -5.46 -15.21
C ALA A 321 -15.36 -4.98 -14.02
N GLY A 322 -16.01 -4.63 -12.88
CA GLY A 322 -15.31 -4.25 -11.66
C GLY A 322 -14.52 -5.41 -11.05
N ARG A 323 -15.00 -6.67 -11.16
CA ARG A 323 -14.25 -7.85 -10.66
C ARG A 323 -12.91 -8.01 -11.38
N TRP A 324 -12.90 -7.85 -12.70
CA TRP A 324 -11.67 -7.88 -13.48
C TRP A 324 -10.74 -6.71 -13.16
N ARG A 325 -11.30 -5.49 -13.00
CA ARG A 325 -10.51 -4.33 -12.58
C ARG A 325 -9.87 -4.55 -11.21
N THR A 326 -10.62 -5.07 -10.22
CA THR A 326 -10.09 -5.42 -8.90
C THR A 326 -8.90 -6.38 -9.01
N GLY A 327 -9.07 -7.48 -9.77
CA GLY A 327 -8.00 -8.46 -9.96
C GLY A 327 -6.76 -7.87 -10.63
N GLY A 328 -6.94 -7.14 -11.73
CA GLY A 328 -5.84 -6.51 -12.45
C GLY A 328 -5.09 -5.47 -11.61
N THR A 329 -5.79 -4.74 -10.74
CA THR A 329 -5.20 -3.74 -9.86
C THR A 329 -4.32 -4.38 -8.78
N LEU A 330 -4.69 -5.54 -8.23
CA LEU A 330 -3.93 -6.23 -7.18
C LEU A 330 -2.65 -6.92 -7.67
N VAL A 331 -2.35 -6.92 -8.96
CA VAL A 331 -1.15 -7.59 -9.53
C VAL A 331 0.17 -6.95 -9.08
N ALA A 332 0.18 -5.65 -8.82
CA ALA A 332 1.40 -4.92 -8.49
C ALA A 332 2.08 -5.42 -7.21
N ARG A 333 3.40 -5.56 -7.26
CA ARG A 333 4.27 -5.87 -6.12
C ARG A 333 5.19 -4.70 -5.86
N GLY A 334 5.79 -4.63 -4.65
CA GLY A 334 6.63 -3.48 -4.29
C GLY A 334 7.48 -3.69 -3.05
N GLU A 335 7.46 -2.68 -2.20
CA GLU A 335 8.34 -2.48 -1.05
C GLU A 335 8.38 -3.66 -0.08
N PHE A 336 7.25 -4.21 0.30
CA PHE A 336 7.21 -5.31 1.27
C PHE A 336 7.84 -6.59 0.75
N SER A 337 7.67 -6.92 -0.53
CA SER A 337 8.34 -8.07 -1.14
C SER A 337 9.86 -7.94 -1.03
N ILE A 338 10.38 -6.71 -1.18
CA ILE A 338 11.80 -6.40 -1.06
C ILE A 338 12.27 -6.46 0.40
N VAL A 339 11.49 -5.91 1.34
CA VAL A 339 11.78 -5.98 2.79
C VAL A 339 11.89 -7.45 3.24
N ILE A 340 10.92 -8.28 2.87
CA ILE A 340 10.92 -9.71 3.20
C ILE A 340 12.14 -10.42 2.60
N ALA A 341 12.46 -10.12 1.35
CA ALA A 341 13.62 -10.70 0.68
C ALA A 341 14.92 -10.28 1.38
N GLY A 342 15.07 -9.01 1.75
CA GLY A 342 16.21 -8.47 2.48
C GLY A 342 16.44 -9.19 3.80
N LEU A 343 15.38 -9.46 4.58
CA LEU A 343 15.47 -10.24 5.82
C LEU A 343 15.98 -11.66 5.58
N ALA A 344 15.61 -12.28 4.44
CA ALA A 344 15.88 -13.68 4.16
C ALA A 344 17.22 -13.95 3.44
N VAL A 345 17.91 -12.92 2.94
CA VAL A 345 19.20 -13.06 2.22
C VAL A 345 20.25 -13.80 3.05
N GLY A 346 20.26 -13.63 4.38
CA GLY A 346 21.18 -14.34 5.27
C GLY A 346 20.98 -15.86 5.30
N VAL A 347 19.79 -16.36 4.99
CA VAL A 347 19.48 -17.81 4.93
C VAL A 347 19.59 -18.36 3.51
N GLU A 348 19.13 -17.61 2.52
CA GLU A 348 19.22 -17.98 1.11
C GLU A 348 19.56 -16.73 0.26
N PRO A 349 20.84 -16.54 -0.11
CA PRO A 349 21.27 -15.34 -0.84
C PRO A 349 20.58 -15.15 -2.19
N ARG A 350 20.11 -16.22 -2.83
CA ARG A 350 19.40 -16.15 -4.13
C ARG A 350 18.01 -15.54 -4.05
N ILE A 351 17.44 -15.41 -2.84
CA ILE A 351 16.12 -14.74 -2.65
C ILE A 351 16.19 -13.26 -3.06
N GLY A 352 17.29 -12.56 -2.73
CA GLY A 352 17.47 -11.15 -3.08
C GLY A 352 17.33 -10.88 -4.58
N PRO A 353 18.20 -11.47 -5.42
CA PRO A 353 18.11 -11.35 -6.88
C PRO A 353 16.78 -11.81 -7.47
N LEU A 354 16.21 -12.93 -6.97
CA LEU A 354 14.93 -13.43 -7.41
C LEU A 354 13.81 -12.42 -7.12
N ALA A 355 13.74 -11.90 -5.90
CA ALA A 355 12.72 -10.93 -5.50
C ALA A 355 12.88 -9.62 -6.27
N THR A 356 14.12 -9.16 -6.50
CA THR A 356 14.39 -7.97 -7.33
C THR A 356 13.83 -8.14 -8.75
N ALA A 357 14.18 -9.24 -9.42
CA ALA A 357 13.67 -9.53 -10.77
C ALA A 357 12.14 -9.65 -10.77
N TYR A 358 11.58 -10.37 -9.81
CA TYR A 358 10.14 -10.57 -9.64
C TYR A 358 9.38 -9.26 -9.43
N VAL A 359 9.86 -8.40 -8.52
CA VAL A 359 9.25 -7.10 -8.22
C VAL A 359 9.36 -6.17 -9.43
N LEU A 360 10.54 -6.08 -10.07
CA LEU A 360 10.72 -5.28 -11.30
C LEU A 360 9.71 -5.66 -12.39
N ILE A 361 9.51 -6.97 -12.61
CA ILE A 361 8.52 -7.45 -13.57
C ILE A 361 7.10 -6.98 -13.17
N LEU A 362 6.70 -7.16 -11.91
CA LEU A 362 5.33 -6.92 -11.48
C LEU A 362 5.01 -5.45 -11.18
N VAL A 363 6.00 -4.63 -10.84
CA VAL A 363 5.78 -3.18 -10.76
C VAL A 363 5.50 -2.58 -12.15
N ILE A 364 6.06 -3.17 -13.22
CA ILE A 364 5.77 -2.78 -14.60
C ILE A 364 4.45 -3.41 -15.07
N LEU A 365 4.27 -4.70 -14.85
CA LEU A 365 3.07 -5.42 -15.31
C LEU A 365 1.81 -5.05 -14.53
N GLY A 366 1.90 -4.66 -13.26
CA GLY A 366 0.75 -4.29 -12.42
C GLY A 366 -0.08 -3.15 -13.01
N PRO A 367 0.49 -1.97 -13.29
CA PRO A 367 -0.22 -0.88 -13.96
C PRO A 367 -0.79 -1.26 -15.32
N LEU A 368 -0.07 -2.07 -16.09
CA LEU A 368 -0.54 -2.59 -17.39
C LEU A 368 -1.72 -3.53 -17.20
N ALA A 369 -1.66 -4.46 -16.25
CA ALA A 369 -2.75 -5.37 -15.91
C ALA A 369 -3.98 -4.58 -15.45
N ALA A 370 -3.83 -3.61 -14.56
CA ALA A 370 -4.92 -2.74 -14.13
C ALA A 370 -5.60 -2.01 -15.30
N ARG A 371 -4.82 -1.54 -16.28
CA ARG A 371 -5.32 -0.82 -17.45
C ARG A 371 -6.02 -1.74 -18.45
N TRP A 372 -5.50 -2.96 -18.69
CA TRP A 372 -5.92 -3.82 -19.79
C TRP A 372 -6.92 -4.90 -19.40
N THR A 373 -7.04 -5.27 -18.14
CA THR A 373 -8.01 -6.28 -17.69
C THR A 373 -9.45 -5.91 -18.01
N GLU A 374 -9.83 -4.64 -17.95
CA GLU A 374 -11.19 -4.21 -18.31
C GLU A 374 -11.51 -4.35 -19.82
N PRO A 375 -10.72 -3.78 -20.75
CA PRO A 375 -11.00 -3.97 -22.18
C PRO A 375 -10.94 -5.45 -22.61
N LEU A 376 -10.05 -6.24 -21.98
CA LEU A 376 -10.01 -7.68 -22.22
C LEU A 376 -11.27 -8.37 -21.73
N ALA A 377 -11.75 -8.05 -20.52
CA ALA A 377 -12.97 -8.59 -19.97
C ALA A 377 -14.21 -8.23 -20.80
N ARG A 378 -14.26 -7.02 -21.36
CA ARG A 378 -15.37 -6.59 -22.23
C ARG A 378 -15.49 -7.45 -23.51
N ARG A 379 -14.41 -8.02 -24.00
CA ARG A 379 -14.43 -8.95 -25.14
C ARG A 379 -15.09 -10.29 -24.81
N PHE A 380 -15.02 -10.71 -23.54
CA PHE A 380 -15.58 -11.99 -23.06
C PHE A 380 -16.92 -11.85 -22.33
N THR A 381 -17.40 -10.61 -22.11
CA THR A 381 -18.67 -10.37 -21.44
C THR A 381 -19.74 -10.05 -22.50
N PRO A 382 -20.87 -10.79 -22.56
CA PRO A 382 -21.96 -10.48 -23.48
C PRO A 382 -22.42 -9.04 -23.29
N LYS A 383 -22.63 -8.29 -24.38
CA LYS A 383 -23.22 -6.94 -24.33
C LYS A 383 -24.55 -7.03 -23.60
N GLN A 384 -24.68 -6.35 -22.46
CA GLN A 384 -25.99 -6.19 -21.85
C GLN A 384 -26.88 -5.44 -22.84
N PRO A 385 -28.14 -5.89 -23.05
CA PRO A 385 -29.08 -5.13 -23.89
C PRO A 385 -29.23 -3.71 -23.32
N PRO A 386 -29.48 -2.73 -24.19
CA PRO A 386 -29.71 -1.34 -23.76
C PRO A 386 -30.77 -1.32 -22.67
N LYS A 387 -30.52 -0.60 -21.59
CA LYS A 387 -31.54 -0.35 -20.56
C LYS A 387 -32.75 0.27 -21.27
N ALA A 388 -33.90 -0.37 -21.15
CA ALA A 388 -35.14 0.23 -21.67
C ALA A 388 -35.27 1.66 -21.14
N PRO A 389 -35.67 2.61 -21.97
CA PRO A 389 -35.89 3.98 -21.53
C PRO A 389 -36.91 3.96 -20.37
N PRO A 390 -36.79 4.87 -19.39
CA PRO A 390 -37.74 4.94 -18.31
C PRO A 390 -39.11 5.09 -18.90
N VAL A 391 -40.03 4.21 -18.52
CA VAL A 391 -41.46 4.34 -18.86
C VAL A 391 -41.92 5.65 -18.21
N THR A 392 -42.11 6.66 -19.03
CA THR A 392 -42.83 7.85 -18.62
C THR A 392 -44.27 7.40 -18.38
N GLU A 393 -44.69 7.24 -17.15
CA GLU A 393 -46.09 7.20 -16.77
C GLU A 393 -46.72 8.52 -17.27
N LYS A 394 -47.44 8.40 -18.38
CA LYS A 394 -48.38 9.42 -18.76
C LYS A 394 -49.43 9.47 -17.68
N SER A 395 -49.40 10.55 -16.89
CA SER A 395 -50.52 10.96 -16.06
C SER A 395 -51.75 11.06 -16.94
N GLY A 396 -52.60 10.08 -16.83
CA GLY A 396 -53.95 10.13 -17.38
C GLY A 396 -54.79 11.09 -16.54
N ALA A 397 -54.92 12.31 -17.06
CA ALA A 397 -56.01 13.20 -16.69
C ALA A 397 -56.89 13.37 -17.95
N GLU A 398 -57.86 12.47 -18.09
CA GLU A 398 -59.01 12.66 -18.99
C GLU A 398 -60.23 12.90 -18.15
N GLU A 399 -60.78 14.10 -18.39
CA GLU A 399 -62.18 14.45 -18.65
C GLU A 399 -63.29 13.79 -17.81
N SER A 400 -63.90 14.60 -16.99
CA SER A 400 -65.33 14.54 -16.83
C SER A 400 -65.80 15.97 -16.75
N GLY A 401 -66.44 16.46 -17.88
CA GLY A 401 -67.19 17.67 -17.93
C GLY A 401 -68.60 17.45 -17.35
N ALA A 402 -69.10 18.48 -16.79
CA ALA A 402 -70.54 18.95 -16.96
C ALA A 402 -70.82 20.06 -15.95
N GLU A 403 -71.14 21.24 -16.50
CA GLU A 403 -72.26 22.11 -16.21
C GLU A 403 -72.61 22.40 -14.72
N GLU A 404 -72.58 23.63 -14.29
CA GLU A 404 -73.64 24.63 -14.29
C GLU A 404 -73.27 25.91 -13.52
N SER A 405 -73.51 27.01 -14.19
CA SER A 405 -74.07 28.30 -13.82
C SER A 405 -73.92 28.86 -12.38
N GLY A 406 -73.54 30.13 -12.34
CA GLY A 406 -74.10 31.02 -11.35
C GLY A 406 -73.20 32.09 -10.76
N THR A 407 -73.21 33.25 -11.39
CA THR A 407 -73.29 34.63 -10.85
C THR A 407 -72.51 35.06 -9.61
N GLY A 408 -71.88 36.25 -9.76
CA GLY A 408 -71.66 37.25 -8.69
C GLY A 408 -70.19 37.66 -8.52
N ALA A 409 -69.77 38.64 -9.23
CA ALA A 409 -69.49 40.05 -8.89
C ALA A 409 -68.64 40.20 -7.55
N GLU A 410 -67.53 40.72 -7.65
CA GLU A 410 -66.96 42.01 -7.29
C GLU A 410 -65.50 42.03 -6.94
N THR A 411 -64.80 42.83 -7.68
CA THR A 411 -63.45 43.39 -7.37
C THR A 411 -63.65 44.61 -6.43
N PRO A 412 -62.63 45.35 -5.98
CA PRO A 412 -61.18 45.11 -5.73
C PRO A 412 -60.74 45.65 -4.36
N VAL A 413 -59.50 45.66 -4.02
CA VAL A 413 -58.69 46.79 -3.53
C VAL A 413 -57.28 46.33 -2.99
N MET A 414 -56.25 46.77 -3.66
CA MET A 414 -54.94 47.11 -3.09
C MET A 414 -55.04 48.44 -2.30
N PRO A 415 -54.16 48.96 -1.48
CA PRO A 415 -52.64 48.85 -1.51
C PRO A 415 -51.99 48.93 -0.11
N GLY A 416 -50.67 48.88 -0.09
CA GLY A 416 -49.90 49.50 0.97
C GLY A 416 -48.58 48.81 1.37
N ALA A 417 -47.49 49.16 0.72
CA ALA A 417 -46.18 49.22 1.36
C ALA A 417 -46.10 50.56 2.16
N PRO A 418 -45.18 50.83 3.09
CA PRO A 418 -43.75 50.85 2.82
C PRO A 418 -42.82 50.53 4.02
N ASP A 419 -41.52 50.39 3.66
CA ASP A 419 -40.29 50.89 4.35
C ASP A 419 -40.05 50.72 5.84
N THR A 420 -38.90 50.11 6.18
CA THR A 420 -37.72 50.87 6.72
C THR A 420 -36.61 49.89 7.15
N ALA A 421 -35.43 50.02 6.60
CA ALA A 421 -34.17 49.84 7.31
C ALA A 421 -33.90 51.10 8.17
N PRO A 422 -32.92 51.20 9.10
CA PRO A 422 -31.58 50.66 9.03
C PRO A 422 -30.89 50.35 10.41
N SER A 423 -29.64 49.81 10.30
CA SER A 423 -28.41 50.16 11.03
C SER A 423 -28.11 49.69 12.46
N HIS A 424 -26.81 49.26 12.54
CA HIS A 424 -25.82 49.35 13.62
C HIS A 424 -25.81 48.33 14.77
N GLY A 425 -24.59 47.79 14.87
CA GLY A 425 -24.04 47.12 16.05
C GLY A 425 -22.95 46.16 15.65
#